data_6c0c2c6950f875dff3dd6e2873ad9cd3
#
_entry.id   6c0c2c6950f875dff3dd6e2873ad9cd3
#
_cell.length_a   1.000
_cell.length_b   1.000
_cell.length_c   1.000
_cell.angle_alpha   90.00
_cell.angle_beta   90.00
_cell.angle_gamma   90.00
#
_symmetry.space_group_name_H-M   'P 1'
#
loop_
_entity.id
_entity.type
_entity.pdbx_description
1 polymer ?
#
loop_
_entity_poly.entity_id
_entity_poly.type
_entity_poly.pdbx_seq_one_letter_code
_entity_poly.pdbx_strand_id
1 'polypeptide(L)'
;MKKRLIAISALCLALAPAAIAQAEKMTEAKTYLPGDIVWKDGPAALPPGSKRAILEGDPGKEGFYTVRMMYPDGLHKIAPHTHPQAEHLTVISGTFNVGMGEKFDQSGGQAMPAGSYFCMPAGMKHFAWTTGETVIQLSGIGPQNIVYLDPADDPRNAKQKAP
;
A
#
# COMPACT_ATOMS: atom_id res chain seq x y z
N MET A 1 -5.97 -1.96 -74.00
CA MET A 1 -5.89 -2.88 -72.85
C MET A 1 -5.11 -2.15 -71.75
N LYS A 2 -5.77 -1.61 -70.70
CA LYS A 2 -5.15 -0.87 -69.58
C LYS A 2 -4.94 -1.83 -68.41
N LYS A 3 -3.70 -2.14 -68.07
CA LYS A 3 -3.34 -2.95 -66.89
C LYS A 3 -3.44 -2.06 -65.64
N ARG A 4 -4.34 -2.43 -64.72
CA ARG A 4 -4.43 -1.81 -63.40
C ARG A 4 -3.45 -2.55 -62.43
N LEU A 5 -2.48 -1.83 -61.92
CA LEU A 5 -1.66 -2.29 -60.78
C LEU A 5 -2.46 -2.12 -59.50
N ILE A 6 -2.62 -3.21 -58.79
CA ILE A 6 -3.18 -3.19 -57.43
C ILE A 6 -1.96 -3.12 -56.47
N ALA A 7 -1.83 -1.99 -55.78
CA ALA A 7 -0.85 -1.85 -54.70
C ALA A 7 -1.41 -2.49 -53.41
N ILE A 8 -0.77 -3.54 -52.94
CA ILE A 8 -1.06 -4.18 -51.65
C ILE A 8 -0.24 -3.46 -50.60
N SER A 9 -0.91 -2.61 -49.80
CA SER A 9 -0.26 -1.98 -48.64
C SER A 9 -0.17 -3.01 -47.48
N ALA A 10 1.03 -3.47 -47.20
CA ALA A 10 1.32 -4.29 -46.04
C ALA A 10 1.27 -3.41 -44.75
N LEU A 11 0.24 -3.59 -43.97
CA LEU A 11 0.09 -2.97 -42.65
C LEU A 11 0.99 -3.75 -41.65
N CYS A 12 2.18 -3.24 -41.38
CA CYS A 12 3.02 -3.79 -40.28
C CYS A 12 2.42 -3.43 -38.93
N LEU A 13 1.76 -4.39 -38.30
CA LEU A 13 1.32 -4.30 -36.93
C LEU A 13 2.56 -4.42 -36.02
N ALA A 14 3.06 -3.31 -35.51
CA ALA A 14 4.11 -3.31 -34.51
C ALA A 14 3.53 -3.79 -33.17
N LEU A 15 3.79 -5.05 -32.81
CA LEU A 15 3.56 -5.53 -31.46
C LEU A 15 4.58 -4.85 -30.54
N ALA A 16 4.13 -3.93 -29.71
CA ALA A 16 4.94 -3.43 -28.61
C ALA A 16 5.24 -4.60 -27.66
N PRO A 17 6.51 -4.80 -27.26
CA PRO A 17 6.84 -5.83 -26.28
C PRO A 17 6.15 -5.46 -24.95
N ALA A 18 5.26 -6.32 -24.44
CA ALA A 18 4.77 -6.23 -23.09
C ALA A 18 5.98 -6.32 -22.16
N ALA A 19 6.27 -5.25 -21.42
CA ALA A 19 7.27 -5.28 -20.38
C ALA A 19 6.80 -6.27 -19.31
N ILE A 20 7.33 -7.48 -19.34
CA ILE A 20 7.18 -8.44 -18.26
C ILE A 20 7.97 -7.85 -17.10
N ALA A 21 7.26 -7.37 -16.07
CA ALA A 21 7.89 -6.95 -14.84
C ALA A 21 8.73 -8.12 -14.33
N GLN A 22 10.04 -7.95 -14.35
CA GLN A 22 10.99 -8.94 -13.87
C GLN A 22 10.83 -9.00 -12.35
N ALA A 23 10.16 -10.03 -11.84
CA ALA A 23 10.20 -10.34 -10.43
C ALA A 23 11.66 -10.52 -10.03
N GLU A 24 12.15 -9.77 -9.05
CA GLU A 24 13.49 -9.98 -8.51
C GLU A 24 13.59 -11.44 -8.09
N LYS A 25 14.55 -12.17 -8.70
CA LYS A 25 14.77 -13.57 -8.41
C LYS A 25 15.32 -13.69 -7.00
N MET A 26 14.48 -14.10 -6.06
CA MET A 26 14.95 -14.48 -4.72
C MET A 26 15.98 -15.61 -4.87
N THR A 27 17.20 -15.36 -4.44
CA THR A 27 18.31 -16.31 -4.51
C THR A 27 18.49 -17.10 -3.22
N GLU A 28 17.91 -16.63 -2.13
CA GLU A 28 18.02 -17.22 -0.79
C GLU A 28 16.70 -17.15 -0.04
N ALA A 29 16.43 -18.16 0.79
CA ALA A 29 15.29 -18.15 1.71
C ALA A 29 15.51 -17.10 2.82
N LYS A 30 14.48 -16.31 3.11
CA LYS A 30 14.48 -15.36 4.22
C LYS A 30 13.56 -15.86 5.32
N THR A 31 14.04 -15.89 6.54
CA THR A 31 13.26 -16.26 7.73
C THR A 31 13.37 -15.16 8.77
N TYR A 32 12.23 -14.76 9.33
CA TYR A 32 12.16 -13.79 10.40
C TYR A 32 11.35 -14.37 11.56
N LEU A 33 11.99 -14.66 12.67
CA LEU A 33 11.29 -14.93 13.92
C LEU A 33 10.77 -13.61 14.52
N PRO A 34 9.80 -13.64 15.43
CA PRO A 34 9.29 -12.39 16.02
C PRO A 34 10.36 -11.48 16.63
N GLY A 35 11.40 -12.07 17.24
CA GLY A 35 12.52 -11.35 17.82
C GLY A 35 13.53 -10.78 16.82
N ASP A 36 13.49 -11.22 15.56
CA ASP A 36 14.41 -10.77 14.50
C ASP A 36 13.90 -9.50 13.81
N ILE A 37 12.68 -9.07 14.11
CA ILE A 37 12.04 -7.92 13.46
C ILE A 37 12.70 -6.62 13.90
N VAL A 38 13.39 -5.98 12.98
CA VAL A 38 14.05 -4.68 13.23
C VAL A 38 13.07 -3.56 12.86
N TRP A 39 12.53 -2.92 13.88
CA TRP A 39 11.61 -1.81 13.75
C TRP A 39 12.34 -0.50 13.53
N LYS A 40 11.91 0.28 12.54
CA LYS A 40 12.31 1.65 12.25
C LYS A 40 11.10 2.57 12.33
N ASP A 41 11.33 3.87 12.35
CA ASP A 41 10.22 4.82 12.26
C ASP A 41 9.39 4.57 11.00
N GLY A 42 8.11 4.71 11.15
CA GLY A 42 7.14 4.57 10.07
C GLY A 42 7.30 5.66 9.01
N PRO A 43 6.67 5.50 7.83
CA PRO A 43 6.71 6.51 6.79
C PRO A 43 6.08 7.81 7.27
N ALA A 44 6.63 8.95 6.84
CA ALA A 44 6.13 10.29 7.21
C ALA A 44 4.66 10.53 6.79
N ALA A 45 4.13 9.72 5.88
CA ALA A 45 2.73 9.74 5.47
C ALA A 45 1.77 9.14 6.49
N LEU A 46 2.27 8.51 7.54
CA LEU A 46 1.45 7.96 8.62
C LEU A 46 1.58 8.80 9.89
N PRO A 47 0.60 8.75 10.79
CA PRO A 47 0.67 9.44 12.06
C PRO A 47 1.97 9.11 12.83
N PRO A 48 2.55 10.09 13.56
CA PRO A 48 3.77 9.90 14.34
C PRO A 48 3.64 8.75 15.34
N GLY A 49 4.76 8.07 15.60
CA GLY A 49 4.82 6.92 16.51
C GLY A 49 4.64 5.57 15.83
N SER A 50 4.10 5.52 14.62
CA SER A 50 4.08 4.27 13.84
C SER A 50 5.51 3.77 13.58
N LYS A 51 5.68 2.43 13.53
CA LYS A 51 6.95 1.78 13.19
C LYS A 51 6.76 0.89 11.96
N ARG A 52 7.83 0.67 11.23
CA ARG A 52 7.87 -0.18 10.05
C ARG A 52 9.06 -1.12 10.07
N ALA A 53 8.85 -2.38 9.69
CA ALA A 53 9.89 -3.33 9.34
C ALA A 53 9.68 -3.81 7.90
N ILE A 54 10.70 -3.73 7.06
CA ILE A 54 10.68 -4.26 5.70
C ILE A 54 11.15 -5.71 5.79
N LEU A 55 10.30 -6.65 5.38
CA LEU A 55 10.61 -8.07 5.36
C LEU A 55 11.10 -8.51 3.99
N GLU A 56 10.54 -7.93 2.92
CA GLU A 56 10.90 -8.26 1.54
C GLU A 56 10.69 -7.05 0.63
N GLY A 57 11.50 -6.98 -0.42
CA GLY A 57 11.42 -5.94 -1.45
C GLY A 57 11.70 -4.53 -0.93
N ASP A 58 11.34 -3.56 -1.76
CA ASP A 58 11.41 -2.13 -1.42
C ASP A 58 10.04 -1.48 -1.69
N PRO A 59 9.27 -1.11 -0.65
CA PRO A 59 7.95 -0.51 -0.85
C PRO A 59 7.99 0.83 -1.61
N GLY A 60 9.14 1.44 -1.79
CA GLY A 60 9.31 2.69 -2.55
C GLY A 60 9.59 2.48 -4.04
N LYS A 61 9.75 1.25 -4.48
CA LYS A 61 10.09 0.89 -5.87
C LYS A 61 9.05 -0.03 -6.49
N GLU A 62 9.13 -0.16 -7.82
CA GLU A 62 8.36 -1.20 -8.52
C GLU A 62 8.80 -2.59 -8.05
N GLY A 63 7.84 -3.51 -7.99
CA GLY A 63 8.06 -4.89 -7.57
C GLY A 63 7.27 -5.27 -6.32
N PHE A 64 7.33 -6.55 -5.99
CA PHE A 64 6.67 -7.09 -4.81
C PHE A 64 7.38 -6.63 -3.53
N TYR A 65 6.59 -6.29 -2.52
CA TYR A 65 7.10 -5.99 -1.18
C TYR A 65 6.24 -6.64 -0.09
N THR A 66 6.86 -6.88 1.07
CA THR A 66 6.18 -7.21 2.31
C THR A 66 6.77 -6.39 3.45
N VAL A 67 5.91 -5.70 4.17
CA VAL A 67 6.28 -4.90 5.35
C VAL A 67 5.39 -5.24 6.53
N ARG A 68 5.91 -5.07 7.75
CA ARG A 68 5.09 -4.98 8.96
C ARG A 68 5.00 -3.54 9.41
N MET A 69 3.81 -3.17 9.86
CA MET A 69 3.56 -1.89 10.51
C MET A 69 3.14 -2.16 11.94
N MET A 70 3.69 -1.40 12.87
CA MET A 70 3.27 -1.37 14.26
C MET A 70 2.70 0.00 14.55
N TYR A 71 1.52 0.02 15.13
CA TYR A 71 0.86 1.22 15.61
C TYR A 71 0.80 1.14 17.13
N PRO A 72 1.36 2.14 17.86
CA PRO A 72 1.30 2.14 19.32
C PRO A 72 -0.14 2.30 19.81
N ASP A 73 -0.35 1.97 21.08
CA ASP A 73 -1.62 2.28 21.73
C ASP A 73 -1.86 3.80 21.67
N GLY A 74 -3.10 4.19 21.40
CA GLY A 74 -3.50 5.58 21.22
C GLY A 74 -3.31 6.15 19.82
N LEU A 75 -2.87 5.37 18.82
CA LEU A 75 -3.01 5.79 17.43
C LEU A 75 -4.48 5.75 17.06
N HIS A 76 -5.03 6.92 16.71
CA HIS A 76 -6.47 7.04 16.63
C HIS A 76 -7.00 7.14 15.21
N LYS A 77 -6.20 7.64 14.25
CA LYS A 77 -6.77 7.98 12.96
C LYS A 77 -5.73 7.93 11.84
N ILE A 78 -6.02 7.13 10.82
CA ILE A 78 -5.51 7.29 9.46
C ILE A 78 -6.68 7.83 8.65
N ALA A 79 -6.64 9.12 8.34
CA ALA A 79 -7.74 9.85 7.73
C ALA A 79 -8.11 9.29 6.34
N PRO A 80 -9.25 9.66 5.77
CA PRO A 80 -9.69 9.18 4.47
C PRO A 80 -8.63 9.37 3.38
N HIS A 81 -8.30 8.29 2.69
CA HIS A 81 -7.23 8.22 1.72
C HIS A 81 -7.47 7.14 0.66
N THR A 82 -6.58 7.09 -0.32
CA THR A 82 -6.51 6.04 -1.34
C THR A 82 -5.08 5.55 -1.49
N HIS A 83 -4.91 4.40 -2.14
CA HIS A 83 -3.62 3.89 -2.61
C HIS A 83 -3.61 3.74 -4.13
N PRO A 84 -2.51 4.02 -4.83
CA PRO A 84 -2.41 3.84 -6.28
C PRO A 84 -2.39 2.38 -6.71
N GLN A 85 -2.03 1.47 -5.79
CA GLN A 85 -1.98 0.02 -5.99
C GLN A 85 -2.90 -0.69 -5.00
N ALA A 86 -3.27 -1.93 -5.29
CA ALA A 86 -4.01 -2.76 -4.34
C ALA A 86 -3.15 -3.06 -3.11
N GLU A 87 -3.77 -3.05 -1.94
CA GLU A 87 -3.14 -3.33 -0.66
C GLU A 87 -3.71 -4.61 -0.06
N HIS A 88 -2.83 -5.50 0.37
CA HIS A 88 -3.17 -6.75 1.04
C HIS A 88 -2.71 -6.68 2.49
N LEU A 89 -3.64 -6.78 3.42
CA LEU A 89 -3.38 -6.59 4.85
C LEU A 89 -3.80 -7.81 5.66
N THR A 90 -2.90 -8.25 6.54
CA THR A 90 -3.21 -9.23 7.58
C THR A 90 -2.94 -8.62 8.95
N VAL A 91 -3.89 -8.74 9.87
CA VAL A 91 -3.70 -8.33 11.27
C VAL A 91 -2.95 -9.43 12.01
N ILE A 92 -1.77 -9.10 12.54
CA ILE A 92 -0.90 -10.02 13.29
C ILE A 92 -1.25 -10.00 14.77
N SER A 93 -1.46 -8.80 15.34
CA SER A 93 -1.86 -8.62 16.74
C SER A 93 -2.67 -7.33 16.91
N GLY A 94 -3.42 -7.21 17.99
CA GLY A 94 -4.30 -6.08 18.26
C GLY A 94 -5.56 -6.07 17.41
N THR A 95 -6.14 -4.89 17.19
CA THR A 95 -7.33 -4.69 16.37
C THR A 95 -7.13 -3.51 15.43
N PHE A 96 -7.13 -3.81 14.13
CA PHE A 96 -7.12 -2.81 13.08
C PHE A 96 -8.56 -2.59 12.60
N ASN A 97 -9.04 -1.35 12.64
CA ASN A 97 -10.39 -1.01 12.20
C ASN A 97 -10.31 -0.30 10.86
N VAL A 98 -11.22 -0.61 9.95
CA VAL A 98 -11.30 0.00 8.63
C VAL A 98 -12.73 0.46 8.35
N GLY A 99 -12.86 1.66 7.81
CA GLY A 99 -14.13 2.20 7.33
C GLY A 99 -14.00 2.66 5.88
N MET A 100 -15.11 2.61 5.15
CA MET A 100 -15.15 2.95 3.72
C MET A 100 -15.72 4.34 3.52
N GLY A 101 -15.22 5.03 2.48
CA GLY A 101 -15.75 6.32 2.06
C GLY A 101 -14.82 7.51 2.34
N GLU A 102 -15.40 8.70 2.22
CA GLU A 102 -14.65 9.97 2.21
C GLU A 102 -14.64 10.69 3.56
N LYS A 103 -15.46 10.24 4.50
CA LYS A 103 -15.58 10.85 5.84
C LYS A 103 -15.19 9.85 6.90
N PHE A 104 -14.38 10.30 7.85
CA PHE A 104 -14.00 9.48 8.98
C PHE A 104 -15.20 9.30 9.91
N ASP A 105 -15.73 8.09 9.97
CA ASP A 105 -16.85 7.71 10.85
C ASP A 105 -16.62 6.31 11.41
N GLN A 106 -16.25 6.24 12.68
CA GLN A 106 -15.97 4.97 13.34
C GLN A 106 -17.21 4.08 13.50
N SER A 107 -18.42 4.66 13.50
CA SER A 107 -19.65 3.89 13.70
C SER A 107 -19.97 2.93 12.55
N GLY A 108 -19.50 3.27 11.33
CA GLY A 108 -19.65 2.44 10.12
C GLY A 108 -18.46 1.54 9.81
N GLY A 109 -17.47 1.46 10.70
CA GLY A 109 -16.26 0.70 10.44
C GLY A 109 -16.33 -0.76 10.86
N GLN A 110 -15.49 -1.57 10.23
CA GLN A 110 -15.30 -2.98 10.53
C GLN A 110 -14.09 -3.16 11.45
N ALA A 111 -14.30 -3.74 12.63
CA ALA A 111 -13.21 -4.18 13.50
C ALA A 111 -12.59 -5.48 12.98
N MET A 112 -11.28 -5.51 12.87
CA MET A 112 -10.50 -6.62 12.36
C MET A 112 -9.50 -7.07 13.43
N PRO A 113 -9.84 -8.10 14.22
CA PRO A 113 -8.92 -8.66 15.22
C PRO A 113 -7.78 -9.44 14.55
N ALA A 114 -6.80 -9.88 15.36
CA ALA A 114 -5.70 -10.73 14.91
C ALA A 114 -6.20 -11.94 14.11
N GLY A 115 -5.51 -12.25 13.01
CA GLY A 115 -5.89 -13.28 12.03
C GLY A 115 -6.81 -12.78 10.92
N SER A 116 -7.36 -11.57 11.02
CA SER A 116 -8.18 -10.98 9.95
C SER A 116 -7.31 -10.63 8.74
N TYR A 117 -7.92 -10.77 7.56
CA TYR A 117 -7.32 -10.36 6.28
C TYR A 117 -8.30 -9.50 5.49
N PHE A 118 -7.79 -8.50 4.78
CA PHE A 118 -8.57 -7.82 3.77
C PHE A 118 -7.69 -7.38 2.59
N CYS A 119 -8.34 -7.20 1.45
CA CYS A 119 -7.73 -6.64 0.25
C CYS A 119 -8.46 -5.36 -0.14
N MET A 120 -7.69 -4.27 -0.25
CA MET A 120 -8.20 -2.97 -0.68
C MET A 120 -7.81 -2.74 -2.14
N PRO A 121 -8.77 -2.66 -3.08
CA PRO A 121 -8.47 -2.32 -4.46
C PRO A 121 -7.85 -0.93 -4.61
N ALA A 122 -7.02 -0.76 -5.66
CA ALA A 122 -6.45 0.53 -5.99
C ALA A 122 -7.54 1.62 -6.14
N GLY A 123 -7.26 2.82 -5.63
CA GLY A 123 -8.13 3.98 -5.73
C GLY A 123 -9.36 3.97 -4.81
N MET A 124 -9.61 2.89 -4.07
CA MET A 124 -10.76 2.81 -3.17
C MET A 124 -10.57 3.72 -1.96
N LYS A 125 -11.56 4.58 -1.69
CA LYS A 125 -11.53 5.54 -0.58
C LYS A 125 -11.87 4.85 0.73
N HIS A 126 -10.98 4.94 1.69
CA HIS A 126 -11.14 4.32 3.00
C HIS A 126 -10.37 5.11 4.06
N PHE A 127 -10.60 4.75 5.31
CA PHE A 127 -9.91 5.28 6.47
C PHE A 127 -9.71 4.16 7.50
N ALA A 128 -8.79 4.34 8.43
CA ALA A 128 -8.49 3.33 9.44
C ALA A 128 -8.19 3.92 10.80
N TRP A 129 -8.29 3.10 11.84
CA TRP A 129 -7.83 3.40 13.19
C TRP A 129 -7.49 2.11 13.92
N THR A 130 -6.73 2.22 15.01
CA THR A 130 -6.38 1.05 15.82
C THR A 130 -7.04 1.10 17.19
N THR A 131 -7.23 -0.06 17.79
CA THR A 131 -7.64 -0.22 19.17
C THR A 131 -6.55 -0.99 19.90
N GLY A 132 -5.83 -0.32 20.80
CA GLY A 132 -4.62 -0.84 21.42
C GLY A 132 -3.42 -0.88 20.46
N GLU A 133 -2.26 -1.34 20.97
CA GLU A 133 -1.11 -1.61 20.13
C GLU A 133 -1.46 -2.66 19.07
N THR A 134 -1.21 -2.34 17.82
CA THR A 134 -1.64 -3.18 16.70
C THR A 134 -0.49 -3.39 15.71
N VAL A 135 -0.26 -4.65 15.34
CA VAL A 135 0.70 -5.02 14.29
C VAL A 135 -0.06 -5.61 13.11
N ILE A 136 0.22 -5.06 11.94
CA ILE A 136 -0.30 -5.57 10.66
C ILE A 136 0.85 -5.95 9.74
N GLN A 137 0.59 -6.85 8.80
CA GLN A 137 1.48 -7.13 7.68
C GLN A 137 0.81 -6.69 6.39
N LEU A 138 1.53 -5.91 5.60
CA LEU A 138 1.11 -5.43 4.29
C LEU A 138 1.97 -6.09 3.22
N SER A 139 1.33 -6.49 2.13
CA SER A 139 2.00 -6.95 0.91
C SER A 139 1.34 -6.31 -0.30
N GLY A 140 2.12 -6.10 -1.35
CA GLY A 140 1.61 -5.49 -2.57
C GLY A 140 2.67 -5.34 -3.64
N ILE A 141 2.29 -4.64 -4.70
CA ILE A 141 3.23 -4.20 -5.74
C ILE A 141 3.51 -2.72 -5.50
N GLY A 142 4.79 -2.38 -5.38
CA GLY A 142 5.21 -0.98 -5.21
C GLY A 142 5.16 -0.16 -6.51
N PRO A 143 5.34 1.15 -6.42
CA PRO A 143 5.58 1.90 -5.19
C PRO A 143 4.34 2.04 -4.32
N GLN A 144 4.50 1.75 -3.02
CA GLN A 144 3.45 2.01 -2.03
C GLN A 144 3.34 3.52 -1.80
N ASN A 145 2.13 4.02 -1.83
CA ASN A 145 1.85 5.41 -1.50
C ASN A 145 0.47 5.52 -0.83
N ILE A 146 0.33 6.57 -0.01
CA ILE A 146 -0.94 6.97 0.59
C ILE A 146 -1.26 8.38 0.10
N VAL A 147 -2.47 8.56 -0.45
CA VAL A 147 -2.98 9.83 -0.98
C VAL A 147 -4.19 10.23 -0.16
N TYR A 148 -4.00 11.18 0.75
CA TYR A 148 -5.08 11.71 1.57
C TYR A 148 -6.09 12.48 0.73
N LEU A 149 -7.38 12.35 1.02
CA LEU A 149 -8.45 13.07 0.32
C LEU A 149 -8.44 14.55 0.69
N ASP A 150 -8.17 14.87 1.97
CA ASP A 150 -7.92 16.23 2.42
C ASP A 150 -6.40 16.41 2.65
N PRO A 151 -5.74 17.32 1.93
CA PRO A 151 -4.32 17.64 2.16
C PRO A 151 -4.01 18.10 3.59
N ALA A 152 -4.99 18.61 4.34
CA ALA A 152 -4.81 19.00 5.72
C ALA A 152 -4.65 17.81 6.68
N ASP A 153 -5.15 16.64 6.30
CA ASP A 153 -5.01 15.38 7.05
C ASP A 153 -3.67 14.70 6.81
N ASP A 154 -2.90 15.13 5.81
CA ASP A 154 -1.60 14.53 5.47
C ASP A 154 -0.53 14.95 6.50
N PRO A 155 0.05 14.02 7.28
CA PRO A 155 1.06 14.34 8.28
C PRO A 155 2.32 14.99 7.70
N ARG A 156 2.61 14.79 6.41
CA ARG A 156 3.75 15.41 5.72
C ARG A 156 3.58 16.93 5.63
N ASN A 157 2.35 17.42 5.57
CA ASN A 157 2.03 18.83 5.50
C ASN A 157 2.05 19.53 6.88
N ALA A 158 1.91 18.77 7.97
CA ALA A 158 1.95 19.33 9.32
C ALA A 158 3.31 19.95 9.67
N LYS A 159 4.41 19.44 9.10
CA LYS A 159 5.77 20.00 9.29
C LYS A 159 5.99 21.34 8.60
N GLN A 160 5.12 21.73 7.66
CA GLN A 160 5.22 23.02 6.96
C GLN A 160 4.52 24.17 7.70
N LYS A 161 3.74 23.86 8.76
CA LYS A 161 2.98 24.85 9.54
C LYS A 161 3.66 25.25 10.87
N ALA A 162 4.84 24.74 11.18
CA ALA A 162 5.61 25.21 12.32
C ALA A 162 6.22 26.59 11.99
N PRO A 163 6.01 27.62 12.82
CA PRO A 163 6.48 28.98 12.58
C PRO A 163 8.01 29.06 12.63
#